data_5dcdbe858a1a7903a2b38c2326011181
#
_entry.id   5dcdbe858a1a7903a2b38c2326011181
#
_cell.length_a   1.000
_cell.length_b   1.000
_cell.length_c   1.000
_cell.angle_alpha   90.00
_cell.angle_beta   90.00
_cell.angle_gamma   90.00
#
_symmetry.space_group_name_H-M   'P 1'
#
loop_
_entity.id
_entity.type
_entity.pdbx_description
1 polymer ?
#
loop_
_entity_poly.entity_id
_entity_poly.type
_entity_poly.pdbx_seq_one_letter_code
_entity_poly.pdbx_strand_id
1 'polypeptide(L)'
;MAKQFLIVGANSSIGKEVFTLLSKDGHEVFTTSRGSFDNPGRHFITEDLSSFDEMEGLPNSLDGLLYCPGTINLKSIQRLQIDDLLADLEVNFFGAFHALKGLLPKLKNEDGGSVVFITTVAANVGMPMHGSISAAKSALQGFAISMGAELAPRVAVNCVAPSLTNTPMAEFLLNSETKIQASEDRHPLKKIGNPTSIAKTIELLMHAKDHGITGQTFNIDSGLSTLKA
;
A
#
# COMPACT_ATOMS: atom_id res chain seq x y z
N MET A 1 3.19 -3.31 -24.71
CA MET A 1 3.57 -4.69 -24.37
C MET A 1 2.97 -5.05 -23.02
N ALA A 2 2.62 -6.31 -22.80
CA ALA A 2 2.19 -6.76 -21.47
C ALA A 2 3.36 -6.64 -20.49
N LYS A 3 3.09 -6.10 -19.29
CA LYS A 3 4.05 -5.94 -18.19
C LYS A 3 3.76 -6.97 -17.10
N GLN A 4 4.73 -7.23 -16.23
CA GLN A 4 4.66 -8.20 -15.15
C GLN A 4 4.66 -7.47 -13.80
N PHE A 5 3.58 -7.63 -13.04
CA PHE A 5 3.40 -6.96 -11.75
C PHE A 5 3.21 -7.97 -10.61
N LEU A 6 3.69 -7.63 -9.43
CA LEU A 6 3.41 -8.37 -8.20
C LEU A 6 2.61 -7.51 -7.22
N ILE A 7 1.51 -8.07 -6.71
CA ILE A 7 0.69 -7.49 -5.65
C ILE A 7 0.84 -8.32 -4.38
N VAL A 8 1.50 -7.78 -3.37
CA VAL A 8 1.54 -8.35 -2.02
C VAL A 8 0.31 -7.87 -1.26
N GLY A 9 -0.45 -8.79 -0.69
CA GLY A 9 -1.72 -8.48 0.00
C GLY A 9 -2.91 -8.31 -0.94
N ALA A 10 -2.97 -9.10 -2.01
CA ALA A 10 -4.01 -9.03 -3.05
C ALA A 10 -5.44 -9.24 -2.52
N ASN A 11 -5.63 -9.93 -1.39
CA ASN A 11 -6.94 -10.13 -0.76
C ASN A 11 -7.54 -8.86 -0.13
N SER A 12 -6.76 -7.77 0.03
CA SER A 12 -7.30 -6.49 0.48
C SER A 12 -8.23 -5.88 -0.57
N SER A 13 -9.18 -5.04 -0.14
CA SER A 13 -10.10 -4.37 -1.08
C SER A 13 -9.34 -3.56 -2.15
N ILE A 14 -8.28 -2.84 -1.75
CA ILE A 14 -7.45 -2.08 -2.69
C ILE A 14 -6.67 -3.04 -3.61
N GLY A 15 -6.08 -4.11 -3.06
CA GLY A 15 -5.33 -5.09 -3.85
C GLY A 15 -6.17 -5.77 -4.93
N LYS A 16 -7.43 -6.13 -4.60
CA LYS A 16 -8.39 -6.70 -5.57
C LYS A 16 -8.72 -5.74 -6.71
N GLU A 17 -8.95 -4.47 -6.40
CA GLU A 17 -9.23 -3.46 -7.42
C GLU A 17 -8.03 -3.23 -8.34
N VAL A 18 -6.80 -3.14 -7.78
CA VAL A 18 -5.58 -3.00 -8.57
C VAL A 18 -5.37 -4.23 -9.47
N PHE A 19 -5.56 -5.44 -8.91
CA PHE A 19 -5.50 -6.68 -9.70
C PHE A 19 -6.46 -6.63 -10.90
N THR A 20 -7.70 -6.19 -10.65
CA THR A 20 -8.73 -6.10 -11.68
C THR A 20 -8.34 -5.10 -12.79
N LEU A 21 -7.82 -3.92 -12.42
CA LEU A 21 -7.39 -2.90 -13.38
C LEU A 21 -6.24 -3.40 -14.24
N LEU A 22 -5.14 -3.84 -13.63
CA LEU A 22 -3.95 -4.30 -14.35
C LEU A 22 -4.23 -5.52 -15.24
N SER A 23 -5.07 -6.47 -14.77
CA SER A 23 -5.46 -7.63 -15.56
C SER A 23 -6.33 -7.26 -16.77
N LYS A 24 -7.26 -6.30 -16.59
CA LYS A 24 -8.10 -5.79 -17.67
C LYS A 24 -7.29 -5.11 -18.77
N ASP A 25 -6.20 -4.45 -18.39
CA ASP A 25 -5.29 -3.78 -19.33
C ASP A 25 -4.32 -4.76 -20.03
N GLY A 26 -4.48 -6.07 -19.76
CA GLY A 26 -3.73 -7.13 -20.42
C GLY A 26 -2.35 -7.37 -19.83
N HIS A 27 -2.10 -6.93 -18.62
CA HIS A 27 -0.86 -7.19 -17.90
C HIS A 27 -0.87 -8.57 -17.23
N GLU A 28 0.31 -9.11 -16.97
CA GLU A 28 0.51 -10.34 -16.22
C GLU A 28 0.68 -9.99 -14.74
N VAL A 29 -0.30 -10.39 -13.92
CA VAL A 29 -0.33 -10.01 -12.50
C VAL A 29 -0.11 -11.22 -11.63
N PHE A 30 0.95 -11.20 -10.85
CA PHE A 30 1.24 -12.16 -9.79
C PHE A 30 0.69 -11.62 -8.47
N THR A 31 0.22 -12.49 -7.62
CA THR A 31 -0.43 -12.08 -6.36
C THR A 31 0.06 -12.91 -5.20
N THR A 32 0.14 -12.30 -4.02
CA THR A 32 0.34 -13.03 -2.77
C THR A 32 -0.58 -12.53 -1.68
N SER A 33 -1.00 -13.44 -0.81
CA SER A 33 -1.77 -13.14 0.40
C SER A 33 -1.75 -14.33 1.37
N ARG A 34 -2.28 -14.13 2.59
CA ARG A 34 -2.40 -15.19 3.62
C ARG A 34 -3.44 -16.26 3.30
N GLY A 35 -4.34 -16.01 2.37
CA GLY A 35 -5.41 -16.92 1.98
C GLY A 35 -5.53 -17.05 0.48
N SER A 36 -6.47 -17.87 0.02
CA SER A 36 -6.70 -18.07 -1.41
C SER A 36 -7.11 -16.78 -2.13
N PHE A 37 -6.74 -16.69 -3.38
CA PHE A 37 -7.11 -15.62 -4.30
C PHE A 37 -7.31 -16.24 -5.68
N ASP A 38 -8.33 -15.83 -6.40
CA ASP A 38 -8.63 -16.37 -7.74
C ASP A 38 -7.67 -15.78 -8.79
N ASN A 39 -6.52 -16.41 -8.90
CA ASN A 39 -5.48 -16.11 -9.91
C ASN A 39 -4.68 -17.40 -10.16
N PRO A 40 -5.25 -18.37 -10.91
CA PRO A 40 -4.67 -19.69 -11.09
C PRO A 40 -3.25 -19.67 -11.65
N GLY A 41 -2.35 -20.38 -10.96
CA GLY A 41 -0.94 -20.49 -11.35
C GLY A 41 -0.07 -19.25 -11.09
N ARG A 42 -0.67 -18.15 -10.59
CA ARG A 42 0.03 -16.89 -10.29
C ARG A 42 -0.27 -16.34 -8.89
N HIS A 43 -0.88 -17.14 -8.04
CA HIS A 43 -1.12 -16.78 -6.64
C HIS A 43 -0.27 -17.62 -5.70
N PHE A 44 0.39 -16.95 -4.76
CA PHE A 44 1.24 -17.55 -3.75
C PHE A 44 0.67 -17.28 -2.36
N ILE A 45 0.57 -18.31 -1.53
CA ILE A 45 0.20 -18.14 -0.12
C ILE A 45 1.45 -17.71 0.64
N THR A 46 1.37 -16.56 1.30
CA THR A 46 2.47 -15.98 2.08
C THR A 46 1.93 -15.64 3.47
N GLU A 47 2.22 -16.48 4.44
CA GLU A 47 1.85 -16.26 5.84
C GLU A 47 2.87 -15.36 6.55
N ASP A 48 4.14 -15.51 6.19
CA ASP A 48 5.26 -14.76 6.73
C ASP A 48 5.70 -13.66 5.74
N LEU A 49 5.78 -12.43 6.23
CA LEU A 49 6.24 -11.27 5.46
C LEU A 49 7.74 -11.02 5.61
N SER A 50 8.48 -11.91 6.27
CA SER A 50 9.92 -11.74 6.52
C SER A 50 10.81 -12.20 5.38
N SER A 51 10.30 -12.98 4.41
CA SER A 51 11.07 -13.47 3.27
C SER A 51 10.27 -13.46 1.98
N PHE A 52 10.88 -12.89 0.95
CA PHE A 52 10.37 -12.88 -0.44
C PHE A 52 11.41 -13.39 -1.44
N ASP A 53 12.59 -13.77 -0.96
CA ASP A 53 13.73 -14.17 -1.81
C ASP A 53 13.47 -15.50 -2.53
N GLU A 54 12.71 -16.39 -1.91
CA GLU A 54 12.50 -17.78 -2.33
C GLU A 54 11.09 -18.03 -2.91
N MET A 55 10.43 -17.00 -3.44
CA MET A 55 9.13 -17.20 -4.08
C MET A 55 9.31 -17.91 -5.42
N GLU A 56 9.27 -19.26 -5.39
CA GLU A 56 9.29 -20.08 -6.60
C GLU A 56 8.09 -19.77 -7.51
N GLY A 57 8.32 -19.70 -8.82
CA GLY A 57 7.27 -19.45 -9.81
C GLY A 57 7.06 -17.97 -10.14
N LEU A 58 7.73 -17.02 -9.46
CA LEU A 58 7.78 -15.64 -9.94
C LEU A 58 8.67 -15.51 -11.18
N PRO A 59 8.34 -14.59 -12.11
CA PRO A 59 9.18 -14.32 -13.28
C PRO A 59 10.56 -13.79 -12.87
N ASN A 60 11.51 -13.84 -13.79
CA ASN A 60 12.86 -13.33 -13.56
C ASN A 60 12.92 -11.81 -13.52
N SER A 61 11.93 -11.13 -14.10
CA SER A 61 11.79 -9.67 -14.07
C SER A 61 10.40 -9.27 -13.63
N LEU A 62 10.30 -8.15 -12.93
CA LEU A 62 9.05 -7.49 -12.55
C LEU A 62 9.10 -6.03 -12.98
N ASP A 63 8.04 -5.56 -13.62
CA ASP A 63 7.85 -4.15 -13.97
C ASP A 63 7.33 -3.33 -12.78
N GLY A 64 6.72 -3.99 -11.79
CA GLY A 64 6.28 -3.29 -10.61
C GLY A 64 5.88 -4.18 -9.45
N LEU A 65 5.96 -3.57 -8.25
CA LEU A 65 5.62 -4.15 -6.96
C LEU A 65 4.64 -3.24 -6.24
N LEU A 66 3.49 -3.78 -5.85
CA LEU A 66 2.59 -3.16 -4.88
C LEU A 66 2.67 -3.90 -3.55
N TYR A 67 2.94 -3.18 -2.47
CA TYR A 67 2.83 -3.70 -1.11
C TYR A 67 1.60 -3.13 -0.41
N CYS A 68 0.56 -3.95 -0.26
CA CYS A 68 -0.75 -3.60 0.31
C CYS A 68 -0.98 -4.05 1.76
N PRO A 69 -0.19 -4.96 2.40
CA PRO A 69 -0.48 -5.35 3.76
C PRO A 69 -0.48 -4.17 4.73
N GLY A 70 -1.34 -4.25 5.72
CA GLY A 70 -1.45 -3.21 6.74
C GLY A 70 -2.35 -3.63 7.88
N THR A 71 -2.30 -2.86 8.96
CA THR A 71 -3.13 -3.00 10.15
C THR A 71 -3.76 -1.66 10.51
N ILE A 72 -4.80 -1.68 11.33
CA ILE A 72 -5.33 -0.49 12.01
C ILE A 72 -5.44 -0.83 13.49
N ASN A 73 -4.52 -0.30 14.30
CA ASN A 73 -4.51 -0.46 15.75
C ASN A 73 -4.67 0.92 16.40
N LEU A 74 -5.86 1.20 16.93
CA LEU A 74 -6.21 2.50 17.51
C LEU A 74 -6.29 2.40 19.03
N LYS A 75 -5.28 2.93 19.71
CA LYS A 75 -5.19 2.95 21.16
C LYS A 75 -4.74 4.32 21.68
N SER A 76 -5.30 4.74 22.83
CA SER A 76 -4.77 5.91 23.55
C SER A 76 -3.38 5.59 24.11
N ILE A 77 -2.56 6.61 24.31
CA ILE A 77 -1.19 6.43 24.83
C ILE A 77 -1.15 5.67 26.18
N GLN A 78 -2.19 5.81 27.02
CA GLN A 78 -2.27 5.09 28.29
C GLN A 78 -2.50 3.57 28.12
N ARG A 79 -3.04 3.13 26.98
CA ARG A 79 -3.35 1.72 26.68
C ARG A 79 -2.38 1.11 25.68
N LEU A 80 -1.61 1.94 24.99
CA LEU A 80 -0.66 1.50 23.99
C LEU A 80 0.52 0.80 24.67
N GLN A 81 0.83 -0.41 24.22
CA GLN A 81 1.96 -1.21 24.68
C GLN A 81 3.04 -1.28 23.61
N ILE A 82 4.26 -1.61 23.99
CA ILE A 82 5.37 -1.79 23.04
C ILE A 82 5.06 -2.87 21.99
N ASP A 83 4.37 -3.94 22.39
CA ASP A 83 3.98 -5.02 21.49
C ASP A 83 3.00 -4.55 20.39
N ASP A 84 2.14 -3.58 20.70
CA ASP A 84 1.26 -2.98 19.67
C ASP A 84 2.07 -2.21 18.61
N LEU A 85 3.09 -1.48 19.06
CA LEU A 85 4.02 -0.77 18.16
C LEU A 85 4.81 -1.73 17.30
N LEU A 86 5.35 -2.79 17.91
CA LEU A 86 6.12 -3.81 17.17
C LEU A 86 5.25 -4.54 16.15
N ALA A 87 4.02 -4.92 16.51
CA ALA A 87 3.08 -5.55 15.60
C ALA A 87 2.71 -4.67 14.41
N ASP A 88 2.48 -3.37 14.62
CA ASP A 88 2.23 -2.44 13.53
C ASP A 88 3.48 -2.21 12.67
N LEU A 89 4.66 -2.10 13.26
CA LEU A 89 5.92 -2.01 12.52
C LEU A 89 6.19 -3.25 11.67
N GLU A 90 5.94 -4.44 12.23
CA GLU A 90 6.17 -5.72 11.54
C GLU A 90 5.42 -5.78 10.21
N VAL A 91 4.11 -5.54 10.25
CA VAL A 91 3.28 -5.63 9.04
C VAL A 91 3.45 -4.41 8.12
N ASN A 92 3.46 -3.19 8.70
CA ASN A 92 3.38 -1.97 7.89
C ASN A 92 4.73 -1.48 7.38
N PHE A 93 5.84 -1.86 8.02
CA PHE A 93 7.18 -1.39 7.66
C PHE A 93 8.15 -2.54 7.35
N PHE A 94 8.40 -3.47 8.29
CA PHE A 94 9.38 -4.53 8.06
C PHE A 94 8.98 -5.45 6.91
N GLY A 95 7.70 -5.83 6.80
CA GLY A 95 7.23 -6.61 5.65
C GLY A 95 7.43 -5.88 4.31
N ALA A 96 7.25 -4.56 4.24
CA ALA A 96 7.53 -3.77 3.05
C ALA A 96 9.02 -3.71 2.73
N PHE A 97 9.87 -3.58 3.75
CA PHE A 97 11.32 -3.65 3.63
C PHE A 97 11.75 -5.02 3.07
N HIS A 98 11.26 -6.11 3.63
CA HIS A 98 11.59 -7.47 3.17
C HIS A 98 11.13 -7.69 1.73
N ALA A 99 9.91 -7.26 1.38
CA ALA A 99 9.40 -7.36 0.02
C ALA A 99 10.28 -6.60 -0.98
N LEU A 100 10.63 -5.34 -0.69
CA LEU A 100 11.51 -4.58 -1.57
C LEU A 100 12.89 -5.23 -1.67
N LYS A 101 13.50 -5.60 -0.55
CA LYS A 101 14.85 -6.17 -0.50
C LYS A 101 14.92 -7.49 -1.30
N GLY A 102 14.00 -8.43 -1.04
CA GLY A 102 14.01 -9.74 -1.68
C GLY A 102 13.67 -9.69 -3.18
N LEU A 103 12.79 -8.77 -3.57
CA LEU A 103 12.35 -8.65 -4.96
C LEU A 103 13.19 -7.65 -5.78
N LEU A 104 14.13 -6.93 -5.15
CA LEU A 104 14.94 -5.92 -5.81
C LEU A 104 15.70 -6.43 -7.05
N PRO A 105 16.30 -7.64 -7.05
CA PRO A 105 16.97 -8.17 -8.24
C PRO A 105 16.03 -8.29 -9.45
N LYS A 106 14.75 -8.62 -9.21
CA LYS A 106 13.74 -8.74 -10.26
C LYS A 106 13.23 -7.38 -10.77
N LEU A 107 13.21 -6.36 -9.90
CA LEU A 107 12.79 -4.98 -10.22
C LEU A 107 13.88 -4.16 -10.94
N LYS A 108 15.15 -4.51 -10.76
CA LYS A 108 16.31 -3.86 -11.41
C LYS A 108 16.64 -4.44 -12.80
N ASN A 109 15.64 -4.96 -13.52
CA ASN A 109 15.82 -5.41 -14.90
C ASN A 109 16.24 -4.25 -15.85
N GLU A 110 16.46 -4.53 -17.13
CA GLU A 110 16.94 -3.54 -18.10
C GLU A 110 15.97 -2.35 -18.24
N ASP A 111 14.68 -2.62 -18.24
CA ASP A 111 13.62 -1.61 -18.34
C ASP A 111 13.36 -0.91 -17.00
N GLY A 112 13.80 -1.51 -15.90
CA GLY A 112 13.56 -1.07 -14.52
C GLY A 112 12.13 -1.30 -14.07
N GLY A 113 11.78 -0.86 -12.85
CA GLY A 113 10.49 -1.12 -12.25
C GLY A 113 9.92 0.04 -11.44
N SER A 114 8.68 -0.13 -11.00
CA SER A 114 7.98 0.81 -10.12
C SER A 114 7.54 0.12 -8.83
N VAL A 115 7.68 0.78 -7.70
CA VAL A 115 7.27 0.28 -6.38
C VAL A 115 6.26 1.23 -5.77
N VAL A 116 5.16 0.69 -5.28
CA VAL A 116 4.12 1.45 -4.60
C VAL A 116 3.87 0.87 -3.21
N PHE A 117 3.96 1.73 -2.20
CA PHE A 117 3.62 1.41 -0.83
C PHE A 117 2.33 2.09 -0.40
N ILE A 118 1.48 1.38 0.35
CA ILE A 118 0.29 1.97 0.96
C ILE A 118 0.66 2.52 2.33
N THR A 119 0.53 3.84 2.47
CA THR A 119 0.73 4.56 3.74
C THR A 119 -0.63 5.04 4.30
N THR A 120 -0.68 6.17 4.94
CA THR A 120 -1.91 6.79 5.45
C THR A 120 -1.70 8.29 5.64
N VAL A 121 -2.75 9.10 5.46
CA VAL A 121 -2.69 10.52 5.82
C VAL A 121 -2.40 10.75 7.31
N ALA A 122 -2.72 9.79 8.18
CA ALA A 122 -2.38 9.84 9.60
C ALA A 122 -0.87 9.88 9.88
N ALA A 123 -0.02 9.56 8.90
CA ALA A 123 1.43 9.72 8.99
C ALA A 123 1.85 11.21 8.97
N ASN A 124 1.04 12.08 8.38
CA ASN A 124 1.32 13.51 8.18
C ASN A 124 0.37 14.43 8.97
N VAL A 125 -0.81 13.92 9.36
CA VAL A 125 -1.83 14.68 10.09
C VAL A 125 -2.04 14.03 11.45
N GLY A 126 -1.93 14.81 12.52
CA GLY A 126 -2.16 14.32 13.89
C GLY A 126 -3.59 13.85 14.08
N MET A 127 -3.76 12.57 14.41
CA MET A 127 -5.04 11.96 14.72
C MET A 127 -5.01 11.29 16.08
N PRO A 128 -6.03 11.50 16.95
CA PRO A 128 -6.11 10.83 18.25
C PRO A 128 -6.08 9.31 18.08
N MET A 129 -5.40 8.60 18.97
CA MET A 129 -5.27 7.14 19.05
C MET A 129 -4.51 6.46 17.90
N HIS A 130 -3.93 7.21 16.96
CA HIS A 130 -3.19 6.67 15.82
C HIS A 130 -1.68 6.54 16.06
N GLY A 131 -1.19 6.66 17.30
CA GLY A 131 0.25 6.76 17.60
C GLY A 131 1.08 5.61 17.01
N SER A 132 0.62 4.37 17.13
CA SER A 132 1.32 3.19 16.60
C SER A 132 1.34 3.16 15.07
N ILE A 133 0.17 3.20 14.45
CA ILE A 133 0.06 3.13 12.99
C ILE A 133 0.69 4.33 12.29
N SER A 134 0.58 5.54 12.87
CA SER A 134 1.25 6.73 12.33
C SER A 134 2.77 6.56 12.33
N ALA A 135 3.35 6.05 13.44
CA ALA A 135 4.79 5.81 13.52
C ALA A 135 5.26 4.81 12.45
N ALA A 136 4.57 3.67 12.31
CA ALA A 136 4.92 2.64 11.34
C ALA A 136 4.81 3.14 9.88
N LYS A 137 3.75 3.87 9.56
CA LYS A 137 3.53 4.40 8.20
C LYS A 137 4.42 5.61 7.88
N SER A 138 4.81 6.41 8.88
CA SER A 138 5.83 7.46 8.70
C SER A 138 7.21 6.86 8.44
N ALA A 139 7.58 5.77 9.14
CA ALA A 139 8.80 5.03 8.85
C ALA A 139 8.81 4.53 7.39
N LEU A 140 7.68 3.99 6.91
CA LEU A 140 7.54 3.53 5.52
C LEU A 140 7.67 4.69 4.52
N GLN A 141 7.11 5.88 4.80
CA GLN A 141 7.24 7.05 3.92
C GLN A 141 8.71 7.52 3.84
N GLY A 142 9.39 7.65 4.97
CA GLY A 142 10.81 8.02 5.00
C GLY A 142 11.68 7.00 4.26
N PHE A 143 11.41 5.72 4.43
CA PHE A 143 12.05 4.64 3.70
C PHE A 143 11.82 4.74 2.18
N ALA A 144 10.58 4.96 1.75
CA ALA A 144 10.23 5.08 0.33
C ALA A 144 10.96 6.25 -0.35
N ILE A 145 11.07 7.41 0.31
CA ILE A 145 11.81 8.57 -0.20
C ILE A 145 13.30 8.22 -0.37
N SER A 146 13.90 7.59 0.63
CA SER A 146 15.30 7.18 0.59
C SER A 146 15.57 6.16 -0.52
N MET A 147 14.68 5.16 -0.65
CA MET A 147 14.79 4.15 -1.70
C MET A 147 14.55 4.75 -3.09
N GLY A 148 13.65 5.72 -3.23
CA GLY A 148 13.47 6.47 -4.48
C GLY A 148 14.76 7.15 -4.95
N ALA A 149 15.53 7.71 -4.02
CA ALA A 149 16.82 8.32 -4.32
C ALA A 149 17.92 7.28 -4.62
N GLU A 150 17.99 6.21 -3.82
CA GLU A 150 19.02 5.17 -3.96
C GLU A 150 18.85 4.34 -5.24
N LEU A 151 17.62 4.02 -5.61
CA LEU A 151 17.32 3.09 -6.69
C LEU A 151 17.14 3.76 -8.06
N ALA A 152 17.04 5.09 -8.10
CA ALA A 152 17.04 5.84 -9.36
C ALA A 152 18.36 5.63 -10.11
N PRO A 153 18.34 5.62 -11.45
CA PRO A 153 17.20 5.79 -12.36
C PRO A 153 16.47 4.49 -12.69
N ARG A 154 16.81 3.35 -12.06
CA ARG A 154 16.28 2.05 -12.43
C ARG A 154 14.92 1.74 -11.83
N VAL A 155 14.69 2.11 -10.58
CA VAL A 155 13.43 1.81 -9.89
C VAL A 155 12.82 3.09 -9.33
N ALA A 156 11.56 3.35 -9.67
CA ALA A 156 10.76 4.41 -9.08
C ALA A 156 10.08 3.89 -7.81
N VAL A 157 10.09 4.67 -6.71
CA VAL A 157 9.44 4.28 -5.44
C VAL A 157 8.54 5.39 -4.97
N ASN A 158 7.26 5.07 -4.78
CA ASN A 158 6.23 6.04 -4.37
C ASN A 158 5.30 5.48 -3.30
N CYS A 159 4.59 6.38 -2.63
CA CYS A 159 3.56 6.06 -1.65
C CYS A 159 2.19 6.56 -2.09
N VAL A 160 1.15 5.82 -1.72
CA VAL A 160 -0.23 6.30 -1.71
C VAL A 160 -0.70 6.36 -0.26
N ALA A 161 -1.24 7.50 0.15
CA ALA A 161 -1.71 7.78 1.50
C ALA A 161 -3.23 8.01 1.52
N PRO A 162 -4.04 6.95 1.72
CA PRO A 162 -5.47 7.10 1.88
C PRO A 162 -5.85 7.70 3.22
N SER A 163 -7.03 8.34 3.28
CA SER A 163 -7.78 8.57 4.50
C SER A 163 -8.65 7.35 4.84
N LEU A 164 -9.59 7.51 5.79
CA LEU A 164 -10.57 6.47 6.11
C LEU A 164 -11.28 6.02 4.84
N THR A 165 -11.12 4.74 4.54
CA THR A 165 -11.58 4.11 3.30
C THR A 165 -12.58 3.01 3.62
N ASN A 166 -13.65 2.90 2.85
CA ASN A 166 -14.67 1.87 3.03
C ASN A 166 -14.10 0.48 2.66
N THR A 167 -13.64 -0.21 3.67
CA THR A 167 -13.03 -1.55 3.57
C THR A 167 -13.42 -2.39 4.79
N PRO A 168 -13.37 -3.72 4.72
CA PRO A 168 -13.59 -4.58 5.89
C PRO A 168 -12.67 -4.24 7.06
N MET A 169 -11.45 -3.79 6.81
CA MET A 169 -10.50 -3.36 7.84
C MET A 169 -11.02 -2.16 8.64
N ALA A 170 -11.78 -1.28 8.02
CA ALA A 170 -12.31 -0.05 8.62
C ALA A 170 -13.79 -0.21 9.09
N GLU A 171 -14.39 -1.38 8.96
CA GLU A 171 -15.80 -1.62 9.26
C GLU A 171 -16.22 -1.15 10.65
N PHE A 172 -15.38 -1.40 11.67
CA PHE A 172 -15.66 -0.97 13.04
C PHE A 172 -15.73 0.56 13.21
N LEU A 173 -15.16 1.32 12.30
CA LEU A 173 -15.24 2.79 12.22
C LEU A 173 -16.43 3.28 11.39
N LEU A 174 -17.05 2.41 10.58
CA LEU A 174 -18.10 2.73 9.62
C LEU A 174 -19.39 1.92 9.84
N ASN A 175 -19.56 1.32 11.01
CA ASN A 175 -20.64 0.38 11.31
C ASN A 175 -21.99 1.05 11.69
N SER A 176 -22.17 2.33 11.43
CA SER A 176 -23.46 3.04 11.54
C SER A 176 -23.51 4.25 10.61
N GLU A 177 -24.70 4.65 10.17
CA GLU A 177 -24.91 5.85 9.35
C GLU A 177 -24.33 7.10 10.03
N THR A 178 -24.51 7.26 11.34
CA THR A 178 -23.97 8.38 12.11
C THR A 178 -22.44 8.46 12.03
N LYS A 179 -21.75 7.30 12.10
CA LYS A 179 -20.27 7.28 11.99
C LYS A 179 -19.80 7.55 10.57
N ILE A 180 -20.53 7.05 9.58
CA ILE A 180 -20.26 7.32 8.16
C ILE A 180 -20.39 8.82 7.93
N GLN A 181 -21.53 9.43 8.29
CA GLN A 181 -21.78 10.86 8.11
C GLN A 181 -20.75 11.72 8.83
N ALA A 182 -20.44 11.42 10.10
CA ALA A 182 -19.42 12.14 10.86
C ALA A 182 -18.02 12.01 10.23
N SER A 183 -17.74 10.91 9.53
CA SER A 183 -16.49 10.73 8.80
C SER A 183 -16.49 11.52 7.50
N GLU A 184 -17.57 11.51 6.75
CA GLU A 184 -17.74 12.31 5.52
C GLU A 184 -17.67 13.81 5.81
N ASP A 185 -18.30 14.26 6.90
CA ASP A 185 -18.31 15.67 7.30
C ASP A 185 -16.91 16.22 7.58
N ARG A 186 -16.00 15.39 8.05
CA ARG A 186 -14.59 15.78 8.28
C ARG A 186 -13.79 15.94 6.99
N HIS A 187 -14.23 15.34 5.89
CA HIS A 187 -13.54 15.45 4.61
C HIS A 187 -14.09 16.65 3.81
N PRO A 188 -13.23 17.54 3.28
CA PRO A 188 -13.67 18.66 2.46
C PRO A 188 -14.60 18.28 1.31
N LEU A 189 -14.34 17.20 0.60
CA LEU A 189 -15.21 16.71 -0.47
C LEU A 189 -16.43 15.91 0.03
N LYS A 190 -16.66 15.84 1.36
CA LYS A 190 -17.80 15.13 1.98
C LYS A 190 -17.90 13.66 1.53
N LYS A 191 -16.74 13.00 1.40
CA LYS A 191 -16.63 11.61 0.97
C LYS A 191 -15.50 10.92 1.72
N ILE A 192 -15.77 9.71 2.22
CA ILE A 192 -14.71 8.79 2.66
C ILE A 192 -14.02 8.14 1.45
N GLY A 193 -12.86 7.52 1.67
CA GLY A 193 -12.10 6.84 0.63
C GLY A 193 -12.88 5.67 0.01
N ASN A 194 -12.61 5.44 -1.28
CA ASN A 194 -13.14 4.32 -2.06
C ASN A 194 -11.98 3.51 -2.62
N PRO A 195 -11.94 2.17 -2.45
CA PRO A 195 -10.88 1.32 -2.95
C PRO A 195 -10.61 1.47 -4.44
N THR A 196 -11.65 1.59 -5.27
CA THR A 196 -11.52 1.74 -6.72
C THR A 196 -10.82 3.05 -7.10
N SER A 197 -11.12 4.15 -6.41
CA SER A 197 -10.47 5.45 -6.65
C SER A 197 -8.98 5.41 -6.27
N ILE A 198 -8.65 4.75 -5.16
CA ILE A 198 -7.27 4.55 -4.71
C ILE A 198 -6.51 3.67 -5.72
N ALA A 199 -7.15 2.59 -6.18
CA ALA A 199 -6.56 1.65 -7.13
C ALA A 199 -6.17 2.31 -8.46
N LYS A 200 -6.95 3.27 -8.97
CA LYS A 200 -6.60 4.03 -10.19
C LYS A 200 -5.31 4.84 -10.03
N THR A 201 -5.08 5.43 -8.86
CA THR A 201 -3.82 6.13 -8.59
C THR A 201 -2.67 5.14 -8.47
N ILE A 202 -2.90 3.98 -7.85
CA ILE A 202 -1.87 2.94 -7.73
C ILE A 202 -1.53 2.39 -9.12
N GLU A 203 -2.51 2.11 -9.96
CA GLU A 203 -2.30 1.66 -11.34
C GLU A 203 -1.39 2.64 -12.11
N LEU A 204 -1.67 3.94 -12.10
CA LEU A 204 -0.79 4.96 -12.66
C LEU A 204 0.63 4.85 -12.10
N LEU A 205 0.77 4.68 -10.79
CA LEU A 205 2.06 4.60 -10.11
C LEU A 205 2.79 3.27 -10.32
N MET A 206 2.10 2.20 -10.70
CA MET A 206 2.74 0.96 -11.15
C MET A 206 3.50 1.16 -12.48
N HIS A 207 3.24 2.26 -13.17
CA HIS A 207 3.98 2.73 -14.36
C HIS A 207 4.82 4.00 -14.07
N ALA A 208 5.06 4.33 -12.80
CA ALA A 208 5.65 5.61 -12.37
C ALA A 208 7.00 5.91 -13.01
N LYS A 209 7.83 4.90 -13.25
CA LYS A 209 9.13 5.06 -13.92
C LYS A 209 8.97 5.64 -15.33
N ASP A 210 7.98 5.17 -16.08
CA ASP A 210 7.70 5.65 -17.44
C ASP A 210 7.23 7.11 -17.45
N HIS A 211 6.64 7.56 -16.33
CA HIS A 211 6.10 8.91 -16.16
C HIS A 211 7.03 9.87 -15.39
N GLY A 212 8.23 9.43 -15.02
CA GLY A 212 9.18 10.25 -14.27
C GLY A 212 8.73 10.60 -12.85
N ILE A 213 7.96 9.72 -12.19
CA ILE A 213 7.41 9.94 -10.85
C ILE A 213 8.15 9.04 -9.85
N THR A 214 8.90 9.63 -8.92
CA THR A 214 9.56 8.89 -7.83
C THR A 214 9.70 9.76 -6.57
N GLY A 215 9.77 9.11 -5.40
CA GLY A 215 9.93 9.78 -4.10
C GLY A 215 8.68 10.54 -3.63
N GLN A 216 7.51 10.30 -4.24
CA GLN A 216 6.30 11.05 -3.94
C GLN A 216 5.35 10.28 -3.02
N THR A 217 4.57 11.04 -2.23
CA THR A 217 3.41 10.50 -1.49
C THR A 217 2.15 11.18 -2.01
N PHE A 218 1.24 10.38 -2.56
CA PHE A 218 -0.03 10.84 -3.11
C PHE A 218 -1.15 10.66 -2.08
N ASN A 219 -1.64 11.76 -1.53
CA ASN A 219 -2.78 11.73 -0.62
C ASN A 219 -4.09 11.54 -1.40
N ILE A 220 -4.81 10.46 -1.10
CA ILE A 220 -6.13 10.17 -1.66
C ILE A 220 -7.13 10.24 -0.51
N ASP A 221 -7.50 11.44 -0.12
CA ASP A 221 -8.09 11.74 1.18
C ASP A 221 -9.24 12.77 1.13
N SER A 222 -9.76 13.06 -0.03
CA SER A 222 -10.83 14.05 -0.21
C SER A 222 -10.50 15.44 0.38
N GLY A 223 -9.19 15.78 0.44
CA GLY A 223 -8.70 17.07 0.94
C GLY A 223 -8.44 17.14 2.45
N LEU A 224 -8.64 16.01 3.18
CA LEU A 224 -8.56 15.97 4.64
C LEU A 224 -7.21 16.47 5.20
N SER A 225 -6.10 16.16 4.54
CA SER A 225 -4.77 16.50 5.04
C SER A 225 -4.28 17.89 4.67
N THR A 226 -4.90 18.55 3.70
CA THR A 226 -4.36 19.80 3.13
C THR A 226 -5.31 21.00 3.18
N LEU A 227 -6.62 20.76 3.24
CA LEU A 227 -7.62 21.80 3.21
C LEU A 227 -8.24 22.03 4.59
N LYS A 228 -8.46 23.29 4.95
CA LYS A 228 -9.38 23.68 6.04
C LYS A 228 -10.77 23.84 5.40
N ALA A 229 -11.73 23.06 5.86
CA ALA A 229 -13.15 23.16 5.49
C ALA A 229 -13.99 23.52 6.73
#